data_0e797b928a992751f218efa4ba6b8319
#
_entry.id   0e797b928a992751f218efa4ba6b8319
#
_cell.length_a   1.000
_cell.length_b   1.000
_cell.length_c   1.000
_cell.angle_alpha   90.00
_cell.angle_beta   90.00
_cell.angle_gamma   90.00
#
_symmetry.space_group_name_H-M   'P 1'
#
loop_
_entity.id
_entity.type
_entity.pdbx_description
1 polymer ?
#
loop_
_entity_poly.entity_id
_entity_poly.type
_entity_poly.pdbx_seq_one_letter_code
_entity_poly.pdbx_strand_id
1 'polypeptide(L)'
;MFIDHTTASAIAARELAVACADRGAHFLDAPVSGGQAGAENGALTVMVGGEADSFERVRAVIDSYARKVAWMGPVGNGQLTKMV
;
A
#
# COMPACT_ATOMS: atom_id res chain seq x y z
N MET A 1 8.44 7.26 6.56
CA MET A 1 7.18 6.69 6.02
C MET A 1 7.31 5.19 5.85
N PHE A 2 6.29 4.46 6.21
CA PHE A 2 6.25 3.00 6.06
C PHE A 2 5.28 2.59 4.97
N ILE A 3 5.72 1.76 4.05
CA ILE A 3 4.90 1.18 3.00
C ILE A 3 4.93 -0.33 3.19
N ASP A 4 3.77 -0.92 3.46
CA ASP A 4 3.67 -2.36 3.70
C ASP A 4 3.03 -3.06 2.51
N HIS A 5 3.80 -3.83 1.78
CA HIS A 5 3.34 -4.61 0.63
C HIS A 5 2.83 -6.01 1.00
N THR A 6 2.88 -6.38 2.27
CA THR A 6 2.40 -7.70 2.67
C THR A 6 0.88 -7.78 2.56
N THR A 7 0.38 -8.97 2.30
CA THR A 7 -1.06 -9.24 2.34
C THR A 7 -1.44 -9.55 3.79
N ALA A 8 -2.28 -8.70 4.37
CA ALA A 8 -2.73 -8.82 5.75
C ALA A 8 -4.18 -8.35 5.85
N SER A 9 -4.73 -8.32 7.06
CA SER A 9 -6.07 -7.79 7.26
C SER A 9 -6.06 -6.26 7.30
N ALA A 10 -7.20 -5.65 6.93
CA ALA A 10 -7.37 -4.20 7.05
C ALA A 10 -7.27 -3.75 8.52
N ILE A 11 -7.70 -4.60 9.46
CA ILE A 11 -7.61 -4.32 10.90
C ILE A 11 -6.15 -4.21 11.31
N ALA A 12 -5.31 -5.16 10.91
CA ALA A 12 -3.88 -5.13 11.21
C ALA A 12 -3.21 -3.90 10.61
N ALA A 13 -3.56 -3.52 9.38
CA ALA A 13 -3.02 -2.33 8.73
C ALA A 13 -3.38 -1.07 9.52
N ARG A 14 -4.61 -0.96 9.99
CA ARG A 14 -5.06 0.19 10.78
C ARG A 14 -4.36 0.28 12.12
N GLU A 15 -4.12 -0.87 12.78
CA GLU A 15 -3.37 -0.91 14.04
C GLU A 15 -1.92 -0.45 13.84
N LEU A 16 -1.28 -0.88 12.77
CA LEU A 16 0.08 -0.44 12.43
C LEU A 16 0.12 1.05 12.12
N ALA A 17 -0.90 1.57 11.45
CA ALA A 17 -0.99 2.99 11.14
C ALA A 17 -1.08 3.83 12.42
N VAL A 18 -1.87 3.39 13.42
CA VAL A 18 -1.97 4.06 14.72
C VAL A 18 -0.61 4.05 15.42
N ALA A 19 0.08 2.92 15.44
CA ALA A 19 1.40 2.81 16.06
C ALA A 19 2.43 3.72 15.37
N CYS A 20 2.37 3.84 14.05
CA CYS A 20 3.24 4.75 13.30
C CYS A 20 2.91 6.22 13.61
N ALA A 21 1.62 6.56 13.65
CA ALA A 21 1.18 7.93 13.94
C ALA A 21 1.65 8.38 15.33
N ASP A 22 1.61 7.48 16.32
CA ASP A 22 2.08 7.77 17.68
C ASP A 22 3.56 8.10 17.72
N ARG A 23 4.32 7.70 16.71
CA ARG A 23 5.75 7.99 16.56
C ARG A 23 6.03 9.07 15.53
N GLY A 24 5.00 9.77 15.05
CA GLY A 24 5.13 10.81 14.04
C GLY A 24 5.45 10.29 12.65
N ALA A 25 5.21 9.00 12.38
CA ALA A 25 5.45 8.40 11.07
C ALA A 25 4.14 8.21 10.29
N HIS A 26 4.26 8.14 8.97
CA HIS A 26 3.13 7.84 8.09
C HIS A 26 3.16 6.38 7.66
N PHE A 27 1.99 5.79 7.44
CA PHE A 27 1.85 4.40 7.05
C PHE A 27 0.89 4.26 5.87
N LEU A 28 1.29 3.45 4.88
CA LEU A 28 0.45 3.07 3.76
C LEU A 28 0.37 1.55 3.70
N ASP A 29 -0.85 1.00 3.62
CA ASP A 29 -1.02 -0.39 3.28
C ASP A 29 -1.09 -0.50 1.75
N ALA A 30 -0.22 -1.30 1.19
CA ALA A 30 -0.05 -1.35 -0.26
C ALA A 30 0.15 -2.78 -0.76
N PRO A 31 -0.86 -3.65 -0.56
CA PRO A 31 -0.76 -5.02 -1.06
C PRO A 31 -0.62 -5.04 -2.57
N VAL A 32 0.05 -6.06 -3.07
CA VAL A 32 0.34 -6.20 -4.49
C VAL A 32 -0.36 -7.42 -5.08
N SER A 33 -0.65 -7.36 -6.36
CA SER A 33 -1.17 -8.47 -7.14
C SER A 33 -0.20 -8.74 -8.29
N GLY A 34 0.00 -10.02 -8.63
CA GLY A 34 0.93 -10.43 -9.69
C GLY A 34 2.04 -11.35 -9.19
N GLY A 35 2.29 -11.37 -7.89
CA GLY A 35 3.28 -12.26 -7.28
C GLY A 35 4.69 -12.07 -7.80
N GLN A 36 5.54 -13.09 -7.66
CA GLN A 36 6.93 -13.04 -8.08
C GLN A 36 7.07 -12.83 -9.59
N ALA A 37 6.28 -13.52 -10.38
CA ALA A 37 6.32 -13.38 -11.84
C ALA A 37 5.97 -11.95 -12.27
N GLY A 38 4.97 -11.35 -11.62
CA GLY A 38 4.60 -9.97 -11.86
C GLY A 38 5.72 -8.99 -11.51
N ALA A 39 6.42 -9.23 -10.40
CA ALA A 39 7.56 -8.41 -9.99
C ALA A 39 8.69 -8.48 -11.01
N GLU A 40 9.03 -9.68 -11.47
CA GLU A 40 10.11 -9.90 -12.44
C GLU A 40 9.80 -9.25 -13.79
N ASN A 41 8.54 -9.21 -14.18
CA ASN A 41 8.10 -8.67 -15.47
C ASN A 41 7.62 -7.23 -15.39
N GLY A 42 7.72 -6.58 -14.23
CA GLY A 42 7.20 -5.24 -14.03
C GLY A 42 5.68 -5.14 -14.16
N ALA A 43 4.97 -6.22 -13.82
CA ALA A 43 3.52 -6.33 -14.00
C ALA A 43 2.75 -6.32 -12.67
N LEU A 44 3.35 -5.83 -11.59
CA LEU A 44 2.67 -5.71 -10.31
C LEU A 44 1.57 -4.65 -10.34
N THR A 45 0.44 -4.98 -9.74
CA THR A 45 -0.61 -4.01 -9.43
C THR A 45 -0.58 -3.73 -7.93
N VAL A 46 -0.48 -2.47 -7.55
CA VAL A 46 -0.39 -2.05 -6.15
C VAL A 46 -1.65 -1.28 -5.77
N MET A 47 -2.32 -1.74 -4.73
CA MET A 47 -3.54 -1.14 -4.20
C MET A 47 -3.20 -0.44 -2.89
N VAL A 48 -3.24 0.89 -2.88
CA VAL A 48 -2.73 1.69 -1.77
C VAL A 48 -3.86 2.23 -0.90
N GLY A 49 -3.78 1.98 0.40
CA GLY A 49 -4.63 2.61 1.41
C GLY A 49 -3.80 3.51 2.30
N GLY A 50 -4.32 4.67 2.64
CA GLY A 50 -3.65 5.65 3.48
C GLY A 50 -4.10 7.06 3.14
N GLU A 51 -3.41 8.06 3.69
CA GLU A 51 -3.71 9.45 3.37
C GLU A 51 -3.31 9.79 1.94
N ALA A 52 -4.14 10.56 1.24
CA ALA A 52 -3.89 10.95 -0.14
C ALA A 52 -2.55 11.67 -0.30
N ASP A 53 -2.20 12.56 0.63
CA ASP A 53 -0.93 13.29 0.59
C ASP A 53 0.26 12.34 0.71
N SER A 54 0.16 11.35 1.58
CA SER A 54 1.21 10.33 1.75
C SER A 54 1.35 9.50 0.48
N PHE A 55 0.23 9.13 -0.14
CA PHE A 55 0.23 8.41 -1.40
C PHE A 55 0.95 9.20 -2.50
N GLU A 56 0.63 10.48 -2.66
CA GLU A 56 1.23 11.31 -3.71
C GLU A 56 2.75 11.46 -3.51
N ARG A 57 3.22 11.48 -2.26
CA ARG A 57 4.65 11.59 -1.96
C ARG A 57 5.46 10.38 -2.44
N VAL A 58 4.86 9.19 -2.43
CA VAL A 58 5.56 7.95 -2.74
C VAL A 58 5.15 7.34 -4.08
N ARG A 59 4.18 7.92 -4.76
CA ARG A 59 3.64 7.40 -6.01
C ARG A 59 4.72 7.15 -7.06
N ALA A 60 5.62 8.09 -7.25
CA ALA A 60 6.69 7.96 -8.23
C ALA A 60 7.63 6.79 -7.90
N VAL A 61 7.88 6.55 -6.60
CA VAL A 61 8.71 5.43 -6.15
C VAL A 61 8.01 4.11 -6.47
N ILE A 62 6.73 4.00 -6.15
CA ILE A 62 5.95 2.77 -6.42
C ILE A 62 5.81 2.55 -7.94
N ASP A 63 5.58 3.60 -8.70
CA ASP A 63 5.49 3.52 -10.16
C ASP A 63 6.76 2.96 -10.81
N SER A 64 7.91 3.10 -10.17
CA SER A 64 9.17 2.61 -10.71
C SER A 64 9.24 1.08 -10.82
N TYR A 65 8.42 0.35 -10.04
CA TYR A 65 8.43 -1.11 -10.04
C TYR A 65 7.05 -1.74 -10.23
N ALA A 66 5.99 -0.94 -10.28
CA ALA A 66 4.63 -1.44 -10.43
C ALA A 66 4.07 -1.05 -11.81
N ARG A 67 3.32 -1.95 -12.40
CA ARG A 67 2.61 -1.68 -13.65
C ARG A 67 1.48 -0.71 -13.44
N LYS A 68 0.78 -0.85 -12.31
CA LYS A 68 -0.38 -0.02 -11.98
C LYS A 68 -0.37 0.28 -10.48
N VAL A 69 -0.59 1.54 -10.15
CA VAL A 69 -0.74 1.99 -8.76
C VAL A 69 -2.06 2.73 -8.66
N ALA A 70 -2.86 2.39 -7.65
CA ALA A 70 -4.14 3.06 -7.43
C ALA A 70 -4.34 3.32 -5.95
N TRP A 71 -4.79 4.53 -5.62
CA TRP A 71 -5.19 4.88 -4.26
C TRP A 71 -6.62 4.42 -4.03
N MET A 72 -6.83 3.64 -2.96
CA MET A 72 -8.12 3.00 -2.65
C MET A 72 -8.85 3.68 -1.51
N GLY A 73 -8.30 4.75 -0.95
CA GLY A 73 -8.91 5.47 0.16
C GLY A 73 -8.08 5.39 1.43
N PRO A 74 -8.69 5.62 2.61
CA PRO A 74 -7.98 5.59 3.89
C PRO A 74 -7.23 4.28 4.15
N VAL A 75 -6.34 4.30 5.15
CA VAL A 75 -5.54 3.12 5.53
C VAL A 75 -6.44 1.90 5.76
N GLY A 76 -5.98 0.75 5.31
CA GLY A 76 -6.73 -0.50 5.33
C GLY A 76 -7.49 -0.79 4.04
N ASN A 77 -7.78 0.25 3.23
CA ASN A 77 -8.56 0.07 2.00
C ASN A 77 -7.78 -0.66 0.91
N GLY A 78 -6.44 -0.60 0.91
CA GLY A 78 -5.64 -1.43 0.02
C GLY A 78 -5.87 -2.90 0.29
N GLN A 79 -5.84 -3.31 1.57
CA GLN A 79 -6.09 -4.69 1.97
C GLN A 79 -7.53 -5.11 1.67
N LEU A 80 -8.51 -4.25 1.95
CA LEU A 80 -9.91 -4.53 1.65
C LEU A 80 -10.13 -4.74 0.15
N THR A 81 -9.52 -3.91 -0.69
CA THR A 81 -9.63 -4.02 -2.13
C THR A 81 -9.05 -5.33 -2.65
N LYS A 82 -7.90 -5.73 -2.12
CA LYS A 82 -7.28 -6.99 -2.53
C LYS A 82 -8.12 -8.20 -2.14
N MET A 83 -8.81 -8.14 -1.02
CA MET A 83 -9.64 -9.25 -0.52
C MET A 83 -10.95 -9.42 -1.29
N VAL A 84 -11.37 -8.44 -2.07
CA VAL A 84 -12.56 -8.51 -2.92
C VAL A 84 -12.20 -9.13 -4.30
#